data_ae2cd0c7a9a84e56b8427c098ec9525a
#
_entry.id   ae2cd0c7a9a84e56b8427c098ec9525a
#
_cell.length_a   1.000
_cell.length_b   1.000
_cell.length_c   1.000
_cell.angle_alpha   90.00
_cell.angle_beta   90.00
_cell.angle_gamma   90.00
#
_symmetry.space_group_name_H-M   'P 1'
#
loop_
_entity.id
_entity.type
_entity.pdbx_description
1 polymer ?
#
loop_
_entity_poly.entity_id
_entity_poly.type
_entity_poly.pdbx_seq_one_letter_code
_entity_poly.pdbx_strand_id
1 'polypeptide(L)' 'MIVTNDFEIKKTENLTSLYIENEFAKLNIIPLRWAIVKDTDDFYTVTVSYEKNL' A
#
# COMPACT_ATOMS: atom_id res chain seq x y z
N MET A 1 -0.70 14.90 -10.79
CA MET A 1 -2.02 14.23 -10.77
C MET A 1 -2.08 13.25 -9.62
N ILE A 2 -3.12 13.34 -8.81
CA ILE A 2 -3.34 12.39 -7.73
C ILE A 2 -4.13 11.21 -8.26
N VAL A 3 -3.61 10.01 -8.03
CA VAL A 3 -4.28 8.77 -8.42
C VAL A 3 -4.52 7.90 -7.19
N THR A 4 -5.53 7.06 -7.27
CA THR A 4 -5.86 6.11 -6.23
C THR A 4 -5.84 4.71 -6.83
N ASN A 5 -5.05 3.82 -6.24
CA ASN A 5 -4.94 2.44 -6.70
C ASN A 5 -5.01 1.48 -5.52
N ASP A 6 -5.43 0.26 -5.81
CA ASP A 6 -5.44 -0.83 -4.85
C ASP A 6 -4.26 -1.75 -5.12
N PHE A 7 -3.56 -2.14 -4.06
CA PHE A 7 -2.45 -3.08 -4.14
C PHE A 7 -2.68 -4.23 -3.18
N GLU A 8 -2.24 -5.42 -3.55
CA GLU A 8 -2.25 -6.56 -2.66
C GLU A 8 -0.88 -6.70 -2.03
N ILE A 9 -0.85 -6.77 -0.70
CA ILE A 9 0.38 -6.91 0.07
C ILE A 9 0.30 -8.22 0.84
N LYS A 10 1.28 -9.09 0.63
CA LYS A 10 1.34 -10.38 1.29
C LYS A 10 1.50 -10.21 2.80
N LYS A 11 0.72 -10.96 3.56
CA LYS A 11 0.81 -10.94 5.02
C LYS A 11 2.15 -11.49 5.50
N THR A 12 2.65 -10.89 6.57
CA THR A 12 3.83 -11.37 7.30
C THR A 12 3.45 -11.50 8.77
N GLU A 13 4.28 -12.21 9.54
CA GLU A 13 4.04 -12.40 10.96
C GLU A 13 4.03 -11.10 11.75
N ASN A 14 4.80 -10.12 11.30
CA ASN A 14 4.96 -8.84 11.97
C ASN A 14 4.52 -7.70 11.06
N LEU A 15 3.24 -7.67 10.72
CA LEU A 15 2.72 -6.59 9.90
C LEU A 15 2.72 -5.28 10.70
N THR A 16 3.38 -4.28 10.18
CA THR A 16 3.43 -2.94 10.76
C THR A 16 3.18 -1.91 9.66
N SER A 17 2.83 -0.70 10.05
CA SER A 17 2.73 0.41 9.10
C SER A 17 4.02 0.60 8.32
N LEU A 18 5.16 0.41 8.99
CA LEU A 18 6.46 0.53 8.36
C LEU A 18 6.65 -0.50 7.24
N TYR A 19 6.18 -1.73 7.44
CA TYR A 19 6.26 -2.76 6.40
C TYR A 19 5.49 -2.34 5.15
N ILE A 20 4.27 -1.84 5.33
CA ILE A 20 3.44 -1.39 4.21
C ILE A 20 4.08 -0.20 3.50
N GLU A 21 4.60 0.75 4.25
CA GLU A 21 5.29 1.91 3.68
C GLU A 21 6.53 1.50 2.90
N ASN A 22 7.28 0.51 3.38
CA ASN A 22 8.44 -0.03 2.66
C ASN A 22 8.03 -0.69 1.34
N GLU A 23 6.89 -1.36 1.29
CA GLU A 23 6.38 -1.94 0.06
C GLU A 23 6.05 -0.85 -0.97
N PHE A 24 5.48 0.26 -0.54
CA PHE A 24 5.23 1.40 -1.42
C PHE A 24 6.55 2.00 -1.92
N ALA A 25 7.56 2.09 -1.08
CA ALA A 25 8.87 2.60 -1.48
C ALA A 25 9.50 1.74 -2.57
N LYS A 26 9.35 0.42 -2.50
CA LYS A 26 9.85 -0.49 -3.54
C LYS A 26 9.16 -0.25 -4.89
N LEU A 27 7.94 0.25 -4.87
CA LEU A 27 7.18 0.58 -6.07
C LEU A 27 7.38 2.02 -6.51
N ASN A 28 8.29 2.76 -5.87
CA ASN A 28 8.53 4.18 -6.11
C ASN A 28 7.28 5.03 -5.88
N ILE A 29 6.50 4.66 -4.88
CA ILE A 29 5.29 5.38 -4.50
C ILE A 29 5.53 6.07 -3.17
N ILE A 30 5.24 7.38 -3.13
CA ILE A 30 5.22 8.13 -1.89
C ILE A 30 3.75 8.36 -1.55
N PRO A 31 3.19 7.60 -0.59
CA PRO A 31 1.76 7.68 -0.33
C PRO A 31 1.39 8.99 0.35
N LEU A 32 0.32 9.60 -0.13
CA LEU A 32 -0.31 10.73 0.55
C LEU A 32 -1.30 10.22 1.59
N ARG A 33 -1.96 9.10 1.26
CA ARG A 33 -2.97 8.49 2.11
C ARG A 33 -3.11 7.02 1.73
N TRP A 34 -3.26 6.16 2.72
CA TRP A 34 -3.52 4.74 2.45
C TRP A 34 -4.36 4.13 3.56
N ALA A 35 -5.05 3.05 3.23
CA ALA A 35 -5.85 2.31 4.19
C ALA A 35 -5.96 0.84 3.75
N ILE A 36 -6.07 -0.06 4.72
CA ILE A 36 -6.36 -1.46 4.46
C ILE A 36 -7.87 -1.59 4.29
N VAL A 37 -8.31 -2.02 3.11
CA VAL A 37 -9.73 -2.11 2.77
C VAL A 37 -10.24 -3.55 2.70
N LYS A 38 -9.34 -4.52 2.66
CA LYS A 38 -9.71 -5.93 2.63
C LYS A 38 -8.63 -6.76 3.30
N ASP A 39 -9.05 -7.76 4.04
CA ASP A 39 -8.17 -8.67 4.76
C ASP A 39 -8.57 -10.09 4.37
N THR A 40 -7.64 -10.79 3.70
CA THR A 40 -7.80 -12.21 3.38
C THR A 40 -6.79 -13.02 4.19
N ASP A 41 -6.83 -14.34 4.08
CA ASP A 41 -5.91 -15.20 4.83
C ASP A 41 -4.44 -14.95 4.48
N ASP A 42 -4.16 -14.59 3.23
CA ASP A 42 -2.79 -14.46 2.73
C ASP A 42 -2.37 -13.03 2.40
N PHE A 43 -3.33 -12.14 2.17
CA PHE A 43 -3.06 -10.80 1.66
C PHE A 43 -3.89 -9.74 2.34
N TYR A 44 -3.35 -8.53 2.36
CA TYR A 44 -4.12 -7.33 2.59
C TYR A 44 -4.30 -6.59 1.27
N THR A 45 -5.51 -6.07 1.02
CA THR A 45 -5.72 -5.13 -0.06
C THR A 45 -5.63 -3.73 0.52
N VAL A 46 -4.70 -2.94 -0.01
CA VAL A 46 -4.42 -1.60 0.49
C VAL A 46 -4.76 -0.60 -0.59
N THR A 47 -5.64 0.34 -0.28
CA THR A 47 -5.93 1.46 -1.15
C THR A 47 -4.96 2.58 -0.83
N VAL A 48 -4.30 3.13 -1.83
CA VAL A 48 -3.34 4.22 -1.65
C VAL A 48 -3.60 5.33 -2.64
N SER A 49 -3.58 6.56 -2.14
CA SER A 49 -3.62 7.76 -2.98
C SER A 49 -2.24 8.38 -2.97
N TYR A 50 -1.73 8.68 -4.15
CA TYR A 50 -0.40 9.25 -4.31
C TYR A 50 -0.35 10.14 -5.53
N GLU A 51 0.66 10.99 -5.59
CA GLU A 51 0.85 11.85 -6.74
C GLU A 51 1.69 11.12 -7.77
N LYS A 52 1.16 11.05 -8.99
CA LYS A 52 1.85 10.44 -10.11
C LYS A 52 2.58 11.51 -10.89
N ASN A 53 3.89 11.35 -11.03
CA ASN A 53 4.70 12.21 -11.87
C ASN A 53 4.73 11.64 -13.28
N LEU A 54 4.47 12.50 -14.22
CA LEU A 54 4.50 12.13 -15.62
C LEU A 54 5.84 12.49 -16.26
#